data_4ea418908561a27f7d104d8adfedcb6e
#
_entry.id   4ea418908561a27f7d104d8adfedcb6e
#
_cell.length_a   1.000
_cell.length_b   1.000
_cell.length_c   1.000
_cell.angle_alpha   90.00
_cell.angle_beta   90.00
_cell.angle_gamma   90.00
#
_symmetry.space_group_name_H-M   'P 1'
#
loop_
_entity.id
_entity.type
_entity.pdbx_description
1 polymer ?
#
loop_
_entity_poly.entity_id
_entity_poly.type
_entity_poly.pdbx_seq_one_letter_code
_entity_poly.pdbx_strand_id
1 'polypeptide(L)'
;MANDSGRSAADFSRRTLIGLSTATGLAWGSGLRGEAAAARAASPQPVRMDVDGLGLTPTEFAALLQRLSAAIVPDEYSLGGEVAELEAFFAQALGKERAVFLPSGTLANQLAVRKLSRGKPRVIVQEQSHLYNDSGDCAQRLSALNLVPLATGRATFTRLDVERELARTASGRVATGVGVISIESPVRRLHGAMFDLAEMRAISALAREKGIGLHLDGARLFVASAYTGVPPADYAALFDTAYVSLWKSFSSGSGAILAGPSALLDDMFEERRMFGGALYSAWPFAAVARHHAPGLIERLRAGIAASDALVAALAASDAFAVERVPNGTSKLKLSVRGVAADYRGRLGSRGIELPEPGVDGAFWLTVNETWARMSPSELAGAFRAALG
;
A
#
# COMPACT_ATOMS: atom_id res chain seq x y z
N MET A 1 4.34 -21.28 49.74
CA MET A 1 3.46 -20.11 49.87
C MET A 1 3.13 -19.64 48.47
N ALA A 2 1.87 -19.74 48.12
CA ALA A 2 1.27 -19.43 46.86
C ALA A 2 1.33 -17.92 46.55
N ASN A 3 1.49 -17.53 45.30
CA ASN A 3 0.55 -16.58 44.73
C ASN A 3 0.47 -16.74 43.21
N ASP A 4 -0.72 -17.00 42.84
CA ASP A 4 -1.37 -17.15 41.56
C ASP A 4 -1.60 -15.76 40.92
N SER A 5 -1.39 -15.64 39.63
CA SER A 5 -2.08 -14.63 38.81
C SER A 5 -2.16 -15.14 37.38
N GLY A 6 -3.26 -15.87 37.09
CA GLY A 6 -3.64 -16.30 35.78
C GLY A 6 -3.95 -15.13 34.83
N ARG A 7 -3.50 -15.22 33.58
CA ARG A 7 -4.10 -14.55 32.45
C ARG A 7 -4.49 -15.59 31.41
N SER A 8 -5.79 -15.73 31.27
CA SER A 8 -6.49 -16.53 30.28
C SER A 8 -6.09 -16.08 28.87
N ALA A 9 -5.42 -16.96 28.16
CA ALA A 9 -5.34 -16.93 26.71
C ALA A 9 -6.64 -17.56 26.18
N ALA A 10 -7.40 -16.82 25.39
CA ALA A 10 -8.57 -17.34 24.72
C ALA A 10 -8.13 -18.33 23.64
N ASP A 11 -8.37 -19.59 23.92
CA ASP A 11 -8.12 -20.74 23.05
C ASP A 11 -9.22 -20.79 21.97
N PHE A 12 -8.91 -20.41 20.74
CA PHE A 12 -9.78 -20.62 19.58
C PHE A 12 -9.68 -22.08 19.14
N SER A 13 -10.44 -22.97 19.80
CA SER A 13 -10.55 -24.35 19.43
C SER A 13 -11.27 -24.54 18.09
N ARG A 14 -10.58 -25.17 17.12
CA ARG A 14 -11.08 -25.60 15.80
C ARG A 14 -11.98 -26.86 15.88
N ARG A 15 -12.85 -26.98 16.86
CA ARG A 15 -13.74 -28.12 16.94
C ARG A 15 -15.14 -27.71 17.37
N THR A 16 -15.94 -27.19 16.44
CA THR A 16 -17.41 -27.27 16.51
C THR A 16 -18.00 -26.88 15.14
N LEU A 17 -17.94 -27.79 14.18
CA LEU A 17 -18.73 -27.71 12.94
C LEU A 17 -18.89 -29.11 12.31
N ILE A 18 -19.42 -30.04 13.08
CA ILE A 18 -20.04 -31.28 12.54
C ILE A 18 -21.20 -31.65 13.45
N GLY A 19 -22.39 -31.52 12.90
CA GLY A 19 -23.58 -32.14 13.47
C GLY A 19 -24.76 -31.22 13.59
N LEU A 20 -25.55 -31.13 12.50
CA LEU A 20 -27.01 -31.12 12.51
C LEU A 20 -27.53 -31.05 11.07
N SER A 21 -27.60 -32.20 10.42
CA SER A 21 -28.41 -32.41 9.24
C SER A 21 -29.82 -32.76 9.68
N THR A 22 -30.74 -31.83 9.57
CA THR A 22 -32.17 -32.14 9.47
C THR A 22 -32.67 -31.57 8.15
N ALA A 23 -33.09 -32.51 7.29
CA ALA A 23 -33.73 -32.22 6.03
C ALA A 23 -35.04 -31.48 6.24
N THR A 24 -35.11 -30.25 5.71
CA THR A 24 -36.37 -29.60 5.37
C THR A 24 -36.26 -29.13 3.93
N GLY A 25 -37.03 -29.81 3.07
CA GLY A 25 -37.17 -29.45 1.67
C GLY A 25 -37.75 -28.02 1.52
N LEU A 26 -36.99 -27.13 0.92
CA LEU A 26 -37.44 -25.84 0.48
C LEU A 26 -37.72 -25.94 -1.03
N ALA A 27 -39.00 -25.92 -1.36
CA ALA A 27 -39.48 -25.78 -2.73
C ALA A 27 -38.93 -24.46 -3.33
N TRP A 28 -38.25 -24.57 -4.46
CA TRP A 28 -37.86 -23.43 -5.28
C TRP A 28 -39.12 -22.87 -5.94
N GLY A 29 -39.74 -21.87 -5.28
CA GLY A 29 -40.82 -21.08 -5.85
C GLY A 29 -40.22 -20.06 -6.84
N SER A 30 -40.52 -20.26 -8.10
CA SER A 30 -40.31 -19.31 -9.20
C SER A 30 -41.07 -18.00 -8.91
N GLY A 31 -40.32 -16.98 -8.57
CA GLY A 31 -40.83 -15.61 -8.35
C GLY A 31 -39.76 -14.59 -8.70
N LEU A 32 -39.25 -14.61 -9.93
CA LEU A 32 -38.52 -13.47 -10.50
C LEU A 32 -39.55 -12.37 -10.82
N ARG A 33 -39.96 -11.60 -9.82
CA ARG A 33 -40.51 -10.28 -10.04
C ARG A 33 -39.36 -9.38 -10.45
N GLY A 34 -39.32 -9.02 -11.74
CA GLY A 34 -38.50 -7.94 -12.23
C GLY A 34 -38.89 -6.63 -11.55
N GLU A 35 -38.29 -6.29 -10.44
CA GLU A 35 -38.23 -4.91 -9.99
C GLU A 35 -37.33 -4.19 -10.98
N ALA A 36 -37.94 -3.40 -11.86
CA ALA A 36 -37.22 -2.35 -12.59
C ALA A 36 -36.55 -1.48 -11.52
N ALA A 37 -35.24 -1.69 -11.35
CA ALA A 37 -34.41 -0.80 -10.56
C ALA A 37 -34.49 0.57 -11.24
N ALA A 38 -35.41 1.42 -10.77
CA ALA A 38 -35.39 2.83 -11.06
C ALA A 38 -33.97 3.30 -10.76
N ALA A 39 -33.30 3.89 -11.76
CA ALA A 39 -31.98 4.48 -11.62
C ALA A 39 -32.07 5.48 -10.46
N ARG A 40 -31.73 5.01 -9.27
CA ARG A 40 -31.53 5.88 -8.11
C ARG A 40 -30.39 6.78 -8.51
N ALA A 41 -30.64 8.07 -8.60
CA ALA A 41 -29.60 9.07 -8.77
C ALA A 41 -28.50 8.70 -7.80
N ALA A 42 -27.30 8.35 -8.32
CA ALA A 42 -26.21 7.89 -7.50
C ALA A 42 -25.94 8.94 -6.43
N SER A 43 -26.14 8.58 -5.16
CA SER A 43 -25.78 9.48 -4.06
C SER A 43 -24.33 9.90 -4.26
N PRO A 44 -23.98 11.18 -4.01
CA PRO A 44 -22.61 11.64 -4.17
C PRO A 44 -21.67 10.69 -3.42
N GLN A 45 -20.64 10.18 -4.11
CA GLN A 45 -19.68 9.28 -3.47
C GLN A 45 -18.96 10.03 -2.34
N PRO A 46 -18.75 9.40 -1.16
CA PRO A 46 -18.18 10.08 -0.01
C PRO A 46 -16.72 10.48 -0.25
N VAL A 47 -16.28 11.50 0.46
CA VAL A 47 -14.87 11.81 0.65
C VAL A 47 -14.32 10.85 1.70
N ARG A 48 -13.37 10.01 1.33
CA ARG A 48 -12.80 8.99 2.20
C ARG A 48 -11.43 9.44 2.71
N MET A 49 -11.34 9.68 4.02
CA MET A 49 -10.11 10.12 4.66
C MET A 49 -9.40 9.01 5.43
N ASP A 50 -9.88 7.78 5.28
CA ASP A 50 -9.43 6.58 5.99
C ASP A 50 -8.63 5.60 5.13
N VAL A 51 -8.67 5.73 3.79
CA VAL A 51 -8.08 4.78 2.82
C VAL A 51 -7.08 5.43 1.88
N ASP A 52 -6.21 4.62 1.26
CA ASP A 52 -5.18 5.09 0.32
C ASP A 52 -5.74 5.47 -1.08
N GLY A 53 -6.84 4.85 -1.50
CA GLY A 53 -7.47 5.05 -2.81
C GLY A 53 -8.97 5.37 -2.69
N LEU A 54 -9.77 4.90 -3.65
CA LEU A 54 -11.21 5.18 -3.68
C LEU A 54 -12.00 4.44 -2.60
N GLY A 55 -11.46 3.34 -2.07
CA GLY A 55 -12.15 2.50 -1.07
C GLY A 55 -13.45 1.90 -1.62
N LEU A 56 -13.41 1.33 -2.83
CA LEU A 56 -14.57 0.76 -3.48
C LEU A 56 -15.25 -0.29 -2.60
N THR A 57 -16.56 -0.16 -2.43
CA THR A 57 -17.38 -1.22 -1.83
C THR A 57 -17.46 -2.44 -2.74
N PRO A 58 -17.83 -3.64 -2.24
CA PRO A 58 -18.03 -4.82 -3.08
C PRO A 58 -19.01 -4.57 -4.23
N THR A 59 -20.09 -3.81 -4.00
CA THR A 59 -21.06 -3.44 -5.03
C THR A 59 -20.47 -2.53 -6.11
N GLU A 60 -19.69 -1.52 -5.71
CA GLU A 60 -19.02 -0.61 -6.65
C GLU A 60 -17.95 -1.33 -7.46
N PHE A 61 -17.18 -2.23 -6.81
CA PHE A 61 -16.18 -3.06 -7.47
C PHE A 61 -16.82 -3.97 -8.52
N ALA A 62 -17.90 -4.67 -8.16
CA ALA A 62 -18.65 -5.53 -9.09
C ALA A 62 -19.25 -4.75 -10.25
N ALA A 63 -19.88 -3.58 -9.97
CA ALA A 63 -20.43 -2.72 -11.00
C ALA A 63 -19.37 -2.17 -11.96
N LEU A 64 -18.16 -1.85 -11.44
CA LEU A 64 -17.03 -1.46 -12.28
C LEU A 64 -16.60 -2.61 -13.21
N LEU A 65 -16.42 -3.81 -12.67
CA LEU A 65 -16.07 -4.99 -13.48
C LEU A 65 -17.12 -5.28 -14.57
N GLN A 66 -18.40 -5.15 -14.24
CA GLN A 66 -19.47 -5.30 -15.21
C GLN A 66 -19.36 -4.29 -16.37
N ARG A 67 -19.06 -3.02 -16.07
CA ARG A 67 -18.85 -2.00 -17.11
C ARG A 67 -17.63 -2.27 -17.98
N LEU A 68 -16.56 -2.83 -17.41
CA LEU A 68 -15.32 -3.15 -18.12
C LEU A 68 -15.38 -4.47 -18.90
N SER A 69 -16.34 -5.35 -18.58
CA SER A 69 -16.36 -6.77 -18.98
C SER A 69 -16.21 -7.00 -20.49
N ALA A 70 -16.79 -6.13 -21.33
CA ALA A 70 -16.71 -6.27 -22.80
C ALA A 70 -15.30 -6.11 -23.39
N ALA A 71 -14.40 -5.43 -22.66
CA ALA A 71 -13.02 -5.17 -23.09
C ALA A 71 -11.98 -6.06 -22.40
N ILE A 72 -12.40 -6.82 -21.38
CA ILE A 72 -11.47 -7.66 -20.60
C ILE A 72 -11.17 -8.96 -21.36
N VAL A 73 -9.89 -9.22 -21.56
CA VAL A 73 -9.37 -10.54 -21.98
C VAL A 73 -8.86 -11.24 -20.72
N PRO A 74 -9.45 -12.37 -20.30
CA PRO A 74 -8.98 -13.09 -19.11
C PRO A 74 -7.54 -13.58 -19.26
N ASP A 75 -6.84 -13.62 -18.12
CA ASP A 75 -5.55 -14.30 -17.97
C ASP A 75 -5.75 -15.76 -17.56
N GLU A 76 -4.71 -16.55 -17.72
CA GLU A 76 -4.63 -17.89 -17.13
C GLU A 76 -3.34 -18.02 -16.32
N TYR A 77 -3.44 -18.35 -15.03
CA TYR A 77 -2.33 -18.40 -14.06
C TYR A 77 -1.51 -17.11 -13.99
N SER A 78 -2.20 -15.99 -14.06
CA SER A 78 -1.61 -14.64 -14.12
C SER A 78 -0.69 -14.43 -15.33
N LEU A 79 -0.99 -15.07 -16.47
CA LEU A 79 -0.28 -14.92 -17.73
C LEU A 79 -1.23 -14.48 -18.84
N GLY A 80 -0.81 -13.52 -19.65
CA GLY A 80 -1.58 -13.02 -20.78
C GLY A 80 -2.74 -12.11 -20.38
N GLY A 81 -3.61 -11.82 -21.35
CA GLY A 81 -4.83 -11.03 -21.17
C GLY A 81 -4.62 -9.71 -20.45
N GLU A 82 -5.54 -9.36 -19.57
CA GLU A 82 -5.55 -8.11 -18.81
C GLU A 82 -4.34 -7.95 -17.88
N VAL A 83 -3.76 -9.07 -17.43
CA VAL A 83 -2.54 -9.05 -16.60
C VAL A 83 -1.35 -8.58 -17.42
N ALA A 84 -1.16 -9.08 -18.64
CA ALA A 84 -0.06 -8.65 -19.50
C ALA A 84 -0.18 -7.16 -19.88
N GLU A 85 -1.40 -6.67 -20.13
CA GLU A 85 -1.65 -5.25 -20.38
C GLU A 85 -1.29 -4.37 -19.17
N LEU A 86 -1.63 -4.83 -17.96
CA LEU A 86 -1.25 -4.14 -16.72
C LEU A 86 0.27 -4.14 -16.52
N GLU A 87 0.93 -5.28 -16.73
CA GLU A 87 2.38 -5.42 -16.61
C GLU A 87 3.11 -4.49 -17.60
N ALA A 88 2.65 -4.43 -18.87
CA ALA A 88 3.20 -3.54 -19.88
C ALA A 88 3.04 -2.05 -19.47
N PHE A 89 1.87 -1.66 -18.97
CA PHE A 89 1.64 -0.30 -18.46
C PHE A 89 2.63 0.08 -17.36
N PHE A 90 2.82 -0.80 -16.36
CA PHE A 90 3.71 -0.48 -15.25
C PHE A 90 5.20 -0.58 -15.61
N ALA A 91 5.59 -1.45 -16.53
CA ALA A 91 6.95 -1.46 -17.06
C ALA A 91 7.29 -0.10 -17.68
N GLN A 92 6.40 0.44 -18.51
CA GLN A 92 6.54 1.78 -19.10
C GLN A 92 6.52 2.89 -18.03
N ALA A 93 5.55 2.89 -17.12
CA ALA A 93 5.38 3.93 -16.11
C ALA A 93 6.56 4.02 -15.12
N LEU A 94 7.25 2.90 -14.89
CA LEU A 94 8.42 2.79 -14.02
C LEU A 94 9.75 2.84 -14.79
N GLY A 95 9.72 2.94 -16.11
CA GLY A 95 10.94 2.94 -16.95
C GLY A 95 11.77 1.67 -16.78
N LYS A 96 11.12 0.50 -16.62
CA LYS A 96 11.76 -0.80 -16.47
C LYS A 96 11.51 -1.67 -17.69
N GLU A 97 12.43 -2.63 -17.92
CA GLU A 97 12.32 -3.55 -19.05
C GLU A 97 11.10 -4.46 -18.94
N ARG A 98 10.76 -4.87 -17.72
CA ARG A 98 9.67 -5.79 -17.44
C ARG A 98 8.98 -5.46 -16.11
N ALA A 99 7.70 -5.79 -16.03
CA ALA A 99 6.95 -5.83 -14.78
C ALA A 99 6.21 -7.17 -14.68
N VAL A 100 5.97 -7.65 -13.46
CA VAL A 100 5.27 -8.89 -13.16
C VAL A 100 4.22 -8.64 -12.10
N PHE A 101 3.00 -9.11 -12.35
CA PHE A 101 1.92 -9.12 -11.37
C PHE A 101 2.18 -10.18 -10.29
N LEU A 102 1.95 -9.81 -9.04
CA LEU A 102 2.01 -10.66 -7.85
C LEU A 102 0.75 -10.43 -7.00
N PRO A 103 0.21 -11.46 -6.31
CA PRO A 103 -1.04 -11.30 -5.56
C PRO A 103 -0.90 -10.41 -4.32
N SER A 104 0.31 -10.19 -3.81
CA SER A 104 0.55 -9.35 -2.63
C SER A 104 1.91 -8.65 -2.68
N GLY A 105 2.00 -7.50 -2.01
CA GLY A 105 3.26 -6.77 -1.84
C GLY A 105 4.28 -7.51 -0.98
N THR A 106 3.83 -8.29 0.01
CA THR A 106 4.72 -9.14 0.82
C THR A 106 5.47 -10.13 -0.05
N LEU A 107 4.78 -10.78 -1.00
CA LEU A 107 5.41 -11.70 -1.93
C LEU A 107 6.35 -10.95 -2.90
N ALA A 108 5.95 -9.77 -3.39
CA ALA A 108 6.77 -8.95 -4.28
C ALA A 108 8.11 -8.56 -3.63
N ASN A 109 8.06 -8.00 -2.41
CA ASN A 109 9.25 -7.62 -1.67
C ASN A 109 10.15 -8.84 -1.36
N GLN A 110 9.55 -9.94 -0.91
CA GLN A 110 10.31 -11.16 -0.60
C GLN A 110 11.03 -11.72 -1.83
N LEU A 111 10.34 -11.86 -2.97
CA LEU A 111 10.94 -12.40 -4.19
C LEU A 111 12.01 -11.46 -4.75
N ALA A 112 11.80 -10.14 -4.68
CA ALA A 112 12.80 -9.17 -5.08
C ALA A 112 14.11 -9.32 -4.31
N VAL A 113 14.04 -9.29 -2.96
CA VAL A 113 15.26 -9.41 -2.15
C VAL A 113 15.91 -10.80 -2.26
N ARG A 114 15.12 -11.86 -2.39
CA ARG A 114 15.60 -13.23 -2.65
C ARG A 114 16.45 -13.30 -3.92
N LYS A 115 15.92 -12.80 -5.03
CA LYS A 115 16.62 -12.85 -6.34
C LYS A 115 17.83 -11.93 -6.39
N LEU A 116 17.70 -10.72 -5.84
CA LEU A 116 18.81 -9.74 -5.79
C LEU A 116 19.96 -10.17 -4.88
N SER A 117 19.70 -11.01 -3.88
CA SER A 117 20.72 -11.44 -2.91
C SER A 117 21.89 -12.21 -3.54
N ARG A 118 21.66 -12.90 -4.64
CA ARG A 118 22.66 -13.69 -5.38
C ARG A 118 23.52 -14.57 -4.47
N GLY A 119 22.87 -15.18 -3.46
CA GLY A 119 23.54 -16.05 -2.49
C GLY A 119 24.25 -15.32 -1.34
N LYS A 120 24.28 -14.00 -1.30
CA LYS A 120 24.79 -13.23 -0.16
C LYS A 120 23.63 -13.02 0.83
N PRO A 121 23.74 -13.50 2.10
CA PRO A 121 22.56 -13.65 2.95
C PRO A 121 22.08 -12.37 3.64
N ARG A 122 22.84 -11.26 3.60
CA ARG A 122 22.47 -10.04 4.33
C ARG A 122 21.74 -9.04 3.46
N VAL A 123 20.65 -8.49 4.01
CA VAL A 123 19.82 -7.45 3.39
C VAL A 123 19.71 -6.26 4.34
N ILE A 124 20.23 -5.11 3.94
CA ILE A 124 20.08 -3.86 4.69
C ILE A 124 18.65 -3.34 4.46
N VAL A 125 17.96 -2.94 5.55
CA VAL A 125 16.61 -2.39 5.55
C VAL A 125 16.49 -1.23 6.53
N GLN A 126 15.45 -0.36 6.39
CA GLN A 126 15.08 0.50 7.52
C GLN A 126 14.49 -0.37 8.65
N GLU A 127 14.81 -0.03 9.88
CA GLU A 127 14.23 -0.67 11.06
C GLU A 127 12.70 -0.57 11.05
N GLN A 128 12.12 0.53 10.54
CA GLN A 128 10.68 0.74 10.42
C GLN A 128 10.07 0.26 9.09
N SER A 129 10.82 -0.51 8.27
CA SER A 129 10.30 -1.01 6.99
C SER A 129 9.23 -2.09 7.18
N HIS A 130 8.32 -2.18 6.21
CA HIS A 130 7.33 -3.24 6.08
C HIS A 130 7.98 -4.63 5.99
N LEU A 131 9.07 -4.75 5.24
CA LEU A 131 9.78 -6.02 5.08
C LEU A 131 10.30 -6.55 6.42
N TYR A 132 10.76 -5.65 7.29
CA TYR A 132 11.30 -6.03 8.61
C TYR A 132 10.21 -6.32 9.64
N ASN A 133 9.12 -5.53 9.68
CA ASN A 133 8.15 -5.59 10.78
C ASN A 133 6.82 -6.27 10.44
N ASP A 134 6.39 -6.23 9.16
CA ASP A 134 5.00 -6.54 8.80
C ASP A 134 4.87 -7.72 7.82
N SER A 135 5.96 -8.48 7.61
CA SER A 135 6.04 -9.57 6.63
C SER A 135 6.16 -10.96 7.24
N GLY A 136 6.03 -11.10 8.57
CA GLY A 136 6.10 -12.38 9.28
C GLY A 136 7.44 -13.10 9.11
N ASP A 137 8.55 -12.34 9.08
CA ASP A 137 9.91 -12.83 8.87
C ASP A 137 10.09 -13.64 7.57
N CYS A 138 9.31 -13.35 6.54
CA CYS A 138 9.29 -14.14 5.31
C CYS A 138 10.67 -14.23 4.63
N ALA A 139 11.45 -13.15 4.64
CA ALA A 139 12.81 -13.14 4.06
C ALA A 139 13.74 -14.12 4.78
N GLN A 140 13.66 -14.18 6.12
CA GLN A 140 14.45 -15.09 6.94
C GLN A 140 13.97 -16.53 6.80
N ARG A 141 12.67 -16.75 6.94
CA ARG A 141 12.08 -18.10 7.02
C ARG A 141 12.00 -18.82 5.68
N LEU A 142 11.75 -18.09 4.59
CA LEU A 142 11.50 -18.67 3.27
C LEU A 142 12.69 -18.51 2.31
N SER A 143 13.62 -17.59 2.61
CA SER A 143 14.76 -17.31 1.73
C SER A 143 16.11 -17.34 2.44
N ALA A 144 16.15 -17.71 3.73
CA ALA A 144 17.37 -17.78 4.55
C ALA A 144 18.19 -16.46 4.52
N LEU A 145 17.50 -15.32 4.41
CA LEU A 145 18.12 -13.99 4.40
C LEU A 145 18.12 -13.38 5.80
N ASN A 146 19.20 -12.70 6.17
CA ASN A 146 19.30 -11.98 7.43
C ASN A 146 19.06 -10.50 7.18
N LEU A 147 17.96 -9.97 7.68
CA LEU A 147 17.67 -8.54 7.61
C LEU A 147 18.54 -7.79 8.63
N VAL A 148 19.19 -6.73 8.17
CA VAL A 148 20.06 -5.85 8.98
C VAL A 148 19.38 -4.50 9.05
N PRO A 149 18.65 -4.20 10.16
CA PRO A 149 17.94 -2.95 10.30
C PRO A 149 18.86 -1.80 10.61
N LEU A 150 18.71 -0.68 9.89
CA LEU A 150 19.40 0.58 10.13
C LEU A 150 18.38 1.69 10.43
N ALA A 151 18.85 2.83 10.91
CA ALA A 151 18.07 4.04 11.15
C ALA A 151 16.91 3.85 12.14
N THR A 152 17.19 3.35 13.35
CA THR A 152 16.19 3.18 14.42
C THR A 152 15.29 4.40 14.57
N GLY A 153 13.97 4.20 14.40
CA GLY A 153 12.95 5.24 14.52
C GLY A 153 12.96 6.30 13.40
N ARG A 154 13.77 6.16 12.35
CA ARG A 154 13.92 7.13 11.26
C ARG A 154 13.59 6.51 9.90
N ALA A 155 13.11 7.35 8.96
CA ALA A 155 12.83 6.92 7.59
C ALA A 155 14.10 6.74 6.75
N THR A 156 15.16 7.47 7.04
CA THR A 156 16.40 7.53 6.25
C THR A 156 17.59 7.00 7.04
N PHE A 157 18.33 6.07 6.49
CA PHE A 157 19.73 5.81 6.82
C PHE A 157 20.63 6.48 5.77
N THR A 158 21.83 6.85 6.16
CA THR A 158 22.75 7.57 5.28
C THR A 158 23.66 6.61 4.50
N ARG A 159 24.27 7.10 3.42
CA ARG A 159 25.36 6.39 2.75
C ARG A 159 26.45 5.95 3.75
N LEU A 160 26.82 6.82 4.70
CA LEU A 160 27.82 6.51 5.72
C LEU A 160 27.38 5.35 6.63
N ASP A 161 26.08 5.26 6.98
CA ASP A 161 25.55 4.13 7.76
C ASP A 161 25.72 2.82 6.98
N VAL A 162 25.46 2.84 5.66
CA VAL A 162 25.70 1.69 4.78
C VAL A 162 27.18 1.32 4.72
N GLU A 163 28.08 2.28 4.50
CA GLU A 163 29.52 2.04 4.44
C GLU A 163 30.06 1.41 5.74
N ARG A 164 29.59 1.91 6.89
CA ARG A 164 29.94 1.33 8.22
C ARG A 164 29.44 -0.10 8.36
N GLU A 165 28.22 -0.38 7.90
CA GLU A 165 27.68 -1.74 7.94
C GLU A 165 28.44 -2.69 7.00
N LEU A 166 28.80 -2.24 5.80
CA LEU A 166 29.63 -3.02 4.89
C LEU A 166 31.00 -3.35 5.49
N ALA A 167 31.67 -2.38 6.12
CA ALA A 167 32.92 -2.59 6.82
C ALA A 167 32.76 -3.58 7.99
N ARG A 168 31.68 -3.43 8.79
CA ARG A 168 31.39 -4.33 9.92
C ARG A 168 31.19 -5.77 9.45
N THR A 169 30.49 -5.99 8.34
CA THR A 169 30.22 -7.33 7.81
C THR A 169 31.46 -7.99 7.21
N ALA A 170 32.38 -7.20 6.69
CA ALA A 170 33.63 -7.67 6.13
C ALA A 170 34.69 -8.01 7.19
N SER A 171 34.63 -7.43 8.39
CA SER A 171 35.65 -7.56 9.45
C SER A 171 35.49 -8.83 10.30
N GLY A 172 34.45 -9.64 10.08
CA GLY A 172 34.24 -10.88 10.81
C GLY A 172 35.28 -11.95 10.48
N ARG A 173 35.51 -12.90 11.39
CA ARG A 173 36.37 -14.07 11.13
C ARG A 173 35.93 -14.86 9.88
N VAL A 174 34.58 -14.86 9.64
CA VAL A 174 33.98 -15.32 8.40
C VAL A 174 33.26 -14.14 7.80
N ALA A 175 33.73 -13.65 6.67
CA ALA A 175 33.11 -12.54 5.96
C ALA A 175 31.73 -12.95 5.44
N THR A 176 30.70 -12.18 5.80
CA THR A 176 29.34 -12.42 5.34
C THR A 176 28.83 -11.18 4.58
N GLY A 177 28.80 -11.29 3.27
CA GLY A 177 28.50 -10.14 2.39
C GLY A 177 27.05 -9.68 2.45
N VAL A 178 26.85 -8.38 2.26
CA VAL A 178 25.56 -7.78 1.96
C VAL A 178 25.24 -8.01 0.48
N GLY A 179 24.09 -8.61 0.22
CA GLY A 179 23.59 -8.87 -1.13
C GLY A 179 22.64 -7.81 -1.64
N VAL A 180 21.84 -7.21 -0.74
CA VAL A 180 20.77 -6.29 -1.11
C VAL A 180 20.69 -5.12 -0.12
N ILE A 181 20.33 -3.95 -0.64
CA ILE A 181 19.80 -2.83 0.14
C ILE A 181 18.35 -2.64 -0.31
N SER A 182 17.40 -2.76 0.62
CA SER A 182 15.98 -2.55 0.38
C SER A 182 15.53 -1.28 1.10
N ILE A 183 14.96 -0.34 0.35
CA ILE A 183 14.48 0.96 0.85
C ILE A 183 12.97 1.01 0.67
N GLU A 184 12.23 1.27 1.75
CA GLU A 184 10.81 1.64 1.68
C GLU A 184 10.67 3.16 1.62
N SER A 185 9.90 3.66 0.65
CA SER A 185 9.59 5.09 0.57
C SER A 185 8.29 5.31 -0.22
N PRO A 186 7.28 5.95 0.37
CA PRO A 186 7.13 6.44 1.76
C PRO A 186 7.01 5.32 2.81
N VAL A 187 7.56 5.53 4.00
CA VAL A 187 7.59 4.55 5.10
C VAL A 187 6.25 4.52 5.84
N ARG A 188 5.51 3.40 5.74
CA ARG A 188 4.18 3.26 6.34
C ARG A 188 4.18 3.47 7.86
N ARG A 189 5.09 2.84 8.58
CA ARG A 189 5.17 2.88 10.06
C ARG A 189 5.58 4.24 10.61
N LEU A 190 6.08 5.13 9.74
CA LEU A 190 6.40 6.53 10.05
C LEU A 190 5.40 7.49 9.38
N HIS A 191 4.14 7.06 9.27
CA HIS A 191 3.03 7.86 8.72
C HIS A 191 3.32 8.48 7.36
N GLY A 192 4.02 7.75 6.48
CA GLY A 192 4.32 8.20 5.12
C GLY A 192 5.50 9.18 5.03
N ALA A 193 6.36 9.25 6.05
CA ALA A 193 7.65 9.94 5.92
C ALA A 193 8.49 9.31 4.80
N MET A 194 9.14 10.16 4.00
CA MET A 194 9.91 9.70 2.85
C MET A 194 11.38 9.48 3.23
N PHE A 195 12.00 8.56 2.53
CA PHE A 195 13.45 8.46 2.50
C PHE A 195 14.04 9.70 1.79
N ASP A 196 15.13 10.24 2.31
CA ASP A 196 15.81 11.38 1.68
C ASP A 196 16.31 11.03 0.28
N LEU A 197 15.95 11.82 -0.73
CA LEU A 197 16.26 11.53 -2.13
C LEU A 197 17.75 11.68 -2.45
N ALA A 198 18.47 12.59 -1.76
CA ALA A 198 19.91 12.75 -1.95
C ALA A 198 20.67 11.54 -1.41
N GLU A 199 20.29 11.05 -0.22
CA GLU A 199 20.83 9.82 0.35
C GLU A 199 20.47 8.60 -0.51
N MET A 200 19.24 8.54 -1.04
CA MET A 200 18.83 7.47 -1.97
C MET A 200 19.73 7.41 -3.20
N ARG A 201 20.06 8.56 -3.80
CA ARG A 201 21.01 8.66 -4.92
C ARG A 201 22.44 8.25 -4.53
N ALA A 202 22.92 8.71 -3.39
CA ALA A 202 24.25 8.40 -2.89
C ALA A 202 24.41 6.91 -2.59
N ILE A 203 23.40 6.28 -1.99
CA ILE A 203 23.36 4.84 -1.72
C ILE A 203 23.26 4.04 -3.02
N SER A 204 22.48 4.51 -3.99
CA SER A 204 22.38 3.89 -5.31
C SER A 204 23.74 3.84 -6.01
N ALA A 205 24.49 4.94 -5.99
CA ALA A 205 25.84 4.99 -6.57
C ALA A 205 26.80 4.02 -5.87
N LEU A 206 26.80 3.99 -4.53
CA LEU A 206 27.62 3.08 -3.73
C LEU A 206 27.28 1.61 -4.02
N ALA A 207 25.99 1.27 -4.06
CA ALA A 207 25.55 -0.11 -4.28
C ALA A 207 25.98 -0.62 -5.67
N ARG A 208 25.86 0.22 -6.70
CA ARG A 208 26.37 -0.12 -8.05
C ARG A 208 27.88 -0.34 -8.07
N GLU A 209 28.65 0.53 -7.41
CA GLU A 209 30.11 0.36 -7.29
C GLU A 209 30.47 -0.99 -6.61
N LYS A 210 29.71 -1.39 -5.60
CA LYS A 210 29.98 -2.61 -4.80
C LYS A 210 29.29 -3.87 -5.34
N GLY A 211 28.51 -3.79 -6.42
CA GLY A 211 27.74 -4.91 -6.96
C GLY A 211 26.69 -5.44 -5.96
N ILE A 212 26.04 -4.55 -5.23
CA ILE A 212 24.96 -4.84 -4.27
C ILE A 212 23.62 -4.55 -4.95
N GLY A 213 22.67 -5.48 -4.85
CA GLY A 213 21.33 -5.32 -5.41
C GLY A 213 20.53 -4.24 -4.67
N LEU A 214 19.70 -3.52 -5.40
CA LEU A 214 18.86 -2.43 -4.89
C LEU A 214 17.38 -2.71 -5.12
N HIS A 215 16.60 -2.69 -4.05
CA HIS A 215 15.15 -2.84 -4.12
C HIS A 215 14.42 -1.64 -3.52
N LEU A 216 13.42 -1.11 -4.26
CA LEU A 216 12.49 -0.08 -3.78
C LEU A 216 11.17 -0.73 -3.38
N ASP A 217 10.84 -0.74 -2.09
CA ASP A 217 9.45 -0.86 -1.67
C ASP A 217 8.76 0.49 -1.88
N GLY A 218 8.22 0.64 -3.07
CA GLY A 218 7.48 1.81 -3.52
C GLY A 218 5.97 1.61 -3.43
N ALA A 219 5.46 0.93 -2.39
CA ALA A 219 4.03 0.64 -2.24
C ALA A 219 3.12 1.85 -2.43
N ARG A 220 3.63 3.06 -2.16
CA ARG A 220 2.95 4.36 -2.36
C ARG A 220 3.77 5.31 -3.24
N LEU A 221 4.53 4.79 -4.20
CA LEU A 221 5.43 5.57 -5.04
C LEU A 221 4.71 6.67 -5.84
N PHE A 222 3.52 6.36 -6.37
CA PHE A 222 2.72 7.35 -7.11
C PHE A 222 2.20 8.48 -6.22
N VAL A 223 1.93 8.19 -4.94
CA VAL A 223 1.63 9.24 -3.95
C VAL A 223 2.87 10.10 -3.71
N ALA A 224 4.04 9.51 -3.49
CA ALA A 224 5.30 10.26 -3.36
C ALA A 224 5.53 11.18 -4.57
N SER A 225 5.34 10.67 -5.78
CA SER A 225 5.48 11.44 -7.03
C SER A 225 4.51 12.62 -7.12
N ALA A 226 3.27 12.45 -6.66
CA ALA A 226 2.30 13.53 -6.62
C ALA A 226 2.72 14.67 -5.68
N TYR A 227 3.33 14.35 -4.53
CA TYR A 227 3.82 15.32 -3.54
C TYR A 227 5.12 16.01 -3.95
N THR A 228 6.06 15.27 -4.53
CA THR A 228 7.41 15.78 -4.83
C THR A 228 7.57 16.35 -6.23
N GLY A 229 6.69 15.99 -7.14
CA GLY A 229 6.84 16.28 -8.56
C GLY A 229 7.86 15.39 -9.29
N VAL A 230 8.60 14.53 -8.59
CA VAL A 230 9.56 13.60 -9.19
C VAL A 230 8.80 12.43 -9.82
N PRO A 231 8.99 12.12 -11.11
CA PRO A 231 8.32 11.01 -11.78
C PRO A 231 8.59 9.65 -11.12
N PRO A 232 7.62 8.69 -11.14
CA PRO A 232 7.86 7.33 -10.63
C PRO A 232 9.06 6.64 -11.27
N ALA A 233 9.29 6.86 -12.57
CA ALA A 233 10.42 6.31 -13.30
C ALA A 233 11.77 6.81 -12.77
N ASP A 234 11.87 8.07 -12.36
CA ASP A 234 13.11 8.65 -11.84
C ASP A 234 13.48 8.06 -10.47
N TYR A 235 12.47 7.78 -9.63
CA TYR A 235 12.70 7.01 -8.40
C TYR A 235 13.12 5.58 -8.73
N ALA A 236 12.38 4.89 -9.60
CA ALA A 236 12.65 3.50 -9.95
C ALA A 236 14.03 3.34 -10.61
N ALA A 237 14.52 4.33 -11.37
CA ALA A 237 15.84 4.32 -12.02
C ALA A 237 17.00 4.21 -11.02
N LEU A 238 16.81 4.56 -9.76
CA LEU A 238 17.83 4.42 -8.70
C LEU A 238 17.99 2.98 -8.20
N PHE A 239 17.06 2.07 -8.53
CA PHE A 239 17.00 0.70 -8.02
C PHE A 239 17.01 -0.32 -9.17
N ASP A 240 17.45 -1.56 -8.88
CA ASP A 240 17.31 -2.67 -9.82
C ASP A 240 15.84 -3.06 -9.95
N THR A 241 15.14 -3.19 -8.83
CA THR A 241 13.71 -3.52 -8.80
C THR A 241 12.90 -2.50 -8.02
N ALA A 242 11.66 -2.28 -8.46
CA ALA A 242 10.68 -1.45 -7.75
C ALA A 242 9.35 -2.20 -7.61
N TYR A 243 8.79 -2.18 -6.42
CA TYR A 243 7.46 -2.69 -6.12
C TYR A 243 6.45 -1.56 -5.99
N VAL A 244 5.24 -1.76 -6.53
CA VAL A 244 4.08 -0.87 -6.40
C VAL A 244 2.85 -1.68 -5.96
N SER A 245 2.08 -1.14 -5.01
CA SER A 245 0.85 -1.79 -4.52
C SER A 245 -0.37 -1.38 -5.34
N LEU A 246 -1.13 -2.37 -5.85
CA LEU A 246 -2.32 -2.12 -6.66
C LEU A 246 -3.58 -1.87 -5.82
N TRP A 247 -3.69 -2.46 -4.63
CA TRP A 247 -4.87 -2.33 -3.78
C TRP A 247 -4.93 -1.02 -2.97
N LYS A 248 -3.84 -0.24 -2.98
CA LYS A 248 -3.80 1.09 -2.37
C LYS A 248 -4.36 2.14 -3.35
N SER A 249 -3.53 3.02 -3.86
CA SER A 249 -3.96 4.15 -4.71
C SER A 249 -4.61 3.74 -6.05
N PHE A 250 -4.39 2.51 -6.53
CA PHE A 250 -5.02 2.01 -7.75
C PHE A 250 -6.35 1.30 -7.50
N SER A 251 -6.84 1.26 -6.26
CA SER A 251 -8.18 0.81 -5.86
C SER A 251 -8.55 -0.61 -6.28
N SER A 252 -7.56 -1.45 -6.58
CA SER A 252 -7.76 -2.88 -6.84
C SER A 252 -8.13 -3.63 -5.56
N GLY A 253 -8.82 -4.77 -5.68
CA GLY A 253 -9.13 -5.63 -4.53
C GLY A 253 -7.91 -6.35 -3.96
N SER A 254 -6.85 -6.54 -4.76
CA SER A 254 -5.57 -7.16 -4.40
C SER A 254 -4.52 -6.83 -5.44
N GLY A 255 -3.28 -7.28 -5.21
CA GLY A 255 -2.22 -7.27 -6.20
C GLY A 255 -1.10 -6.29 -5.94
N ALA A 256 -0.02 -6.57 -6.62
CA ALA A 256 1.24 -5.85 -6.60
C ALA A 256 1.91 -5.96 -7.97
N ILE A 257 2.70 -4.97 -8.30
CA ILE A 257 3.63 -5.02 -9.44
C ILE A 257 5.06 -5.05 -8.89
N LEU A 258 5.87 -5.94 -9.41
CA LEU A 258 7.33 -5.93 -9.28
C LEU A 258 7.92 -5.65 -10.65
N ALA A 259 8.65 -4.55 -10.79
CA ALA A 259 9.27 -4.14 -12.04
C ALA A 259 10.81 -4.15 -11.91
N GLY A 260 11.50 -4.52 -12.99
CA GLY A 260 12.96 -4.62 -13.01
C GLY A 260 13.52 -5.09 -14.35
N PRO A 261 14.81 -5.52 -14.38
CA PRO A 261 15.43 -6.08 -15.58
C PRO A 261 14.79 -7.41 -15.99
N SER A 262 14.66 -7.65 -17.30
CA SER A 262 14.13 -8.90 -17.84
C SER A 262 14.92 -10.12 -17.32
N ALA A 263 16.23 -10.07 -17.31
CA ALA A 263 17.09 -11.15 -16.82
C ALA A 263 16.82 -11.55 -15.34
N LEU A 264 16.26 -10.66 -14.53
CA LEU A 264 15.87 -10.94 -13.15
C LEU A 264 14.45 -11.50 -13.05
N LEU A 265 13.55 -11.11 -13.98
CA LEU A 265 12.13 -11.38 -13.88
C LEU A 265 11.63 -12.47 -14.84
N ASP A 266 12.47 -12.99 -15.75
CA ASP A 266 12.04 -13.97 -16.79
C ASP A 266 11.54 -15.28 -16.20
N ASP A 267 12.13 -15.77 -15.10
CA ASP A 267 11.71 -16.99 -14.39
C ASP A 267 10.72 -16.72 -13.24
N MET A 268 10.15 -15.52 -13.17
CA MET A 268 9.25 -15.12 -12.07
C MET A 268 7.96 -15.94 -12.05
N PHE A 269 7.59 -16.55 -13.17
CA PHE A 269 6.43 -17.43 -13.21
C PHE A 269 6.60 -18.62 -12.27
N GLU A 270 7.74 -19.33 -12.35
CA GLU A 270 8.08 -20.47 -11.51
C GLU A 270 8.26 -20.05 -10.05
N GLU A 271 9.00 -18.96 -9.80
CA GLU A 271 9.20 -18.42 -8.45
C GLU A 271 7.86 -18.06 -7.80
N ARG A 272 6.99 -17.30 -8.50
CA ARG A 272 5.66 -16.95 -8.02
C ARG A 272 4.82 -18.19 -7.72
N ARG A 273 4.86 -19.19 -8.61
CA ARG A 273 4.11 -20.45 -8.47
C ARG A 273 4.59 -21.27 -7.27
N MET A 274 5.91 -21.39 -7.08
CA MET A 274 6.53 -22.10 -5.97
C MET A 274 6.08 -21.54 -4.60
N PHE A 275 5.90 -20.23 -4.52
CA PHE A 275 5.43 -19.55 -3.30
C PHE A 275 3.88 -19.44 -3.21
N GLY A 276 3.14 -20.14 -4.05
CA GLY A 276 1.68 -20.16 -4.03
C GLY A 276 1.02 -18.88 -4.55
N GLY A 277 1.76 -18.05 -5.28
CA GLY A 277 1.29 -16.75 -5.77
C GLY A 277 0.78 -16.75 -7.21
N ALA A 278 0.66 -17.89 -7.87
CA ALA A 278 0.07 -17.99 -9.21
C ALA A 278 -1.45 -18.16 -9.11
N LEU A 279 -2.20 -17.07 -9.28
CA LEU A 279 -3.66 -17.09 -9.32
C LEU A 279 -4.12 -17.63 -10.69
N TYR A 280 -5.12 -18.52 -10.71
CA TYR A 280 -5.70 -19.00 -11.96
C TYR A 280 -6.29 -17.86 -12.79
N SER A 281 -6.99 -16.92 -12.11
CA SER A 281 -7.58 -15.73 -12.73
C SER A 281 -7.25 -14.50 -11.88
N ALA A 282 -6.41 -13.63 -12.37
CA ALA A 282 -6.02 -12.37 -11.73
C ALA A 282 -6.63 -11.14 -12.43
N TRP A 283 -7.26 -11.33 -13.61
CA TRP A 283 -7.84 -10.26 -14.41
C TRP A 283 -8.78 -9.31 -13.65
N PRO A 284 -9.58 -9.73 -12.64
CA PRO A 284 -10.45 -8.78 -11.94
C PRO A 284 -9.66 -7.68 -11.23
N PHE A 285 -8.53 -8.06 -10.64
CA PHE A 285 -7.64 -7.13 -9.97
C PHE A 285 -6.84 -6.29 -10.97
N ALA A 286 -6.38 -6.91 -12.06
CA ALA A 286 -5.63 -6.24 -13.12
C ALA A 286 -6.50 -5.18 -13.82
N ALA A 287 -7.73 -5.52 -14.20
CA ALA A 287 -8.65 -4.63 -14.87
C ALA A 287 -8.98 -3.37 -14.05
N VAL A 288 -9.25 -3.54 -12.75
CA VAL A 288 -9.55 -2.40 -11.88
C VAL A 288 -8.31 -1.51 -11.69
N ALA A 289 -7.13 -2.11 -11.45
CA ALA A 289 -5.90 -1.33 -11.32
C ALA A 289 -5.58 -0.57 -12.62
N ARG A 290 -5.67 -1.22 -13.78
CA ARG A 290 -5.42 -0.61 -15.08
C ARG A 290 -6.42 0.50 -15.42
N HIS A 291 -7.69 0.33 -15.04
CA HIS A 291 -8.72 1.38 -15.20
C HIS A 291 -8.37 2.65 -14.43
N HIS A 292 -7.87 2.53 -13.20
CA HIS A 292 -7.55 3.67 -12.34
C HIS A 292 -6.15 4.24 -12.54
N ALA A 293 -5.24 3.53 -13.22
CA ALA A 293 -3.84 3.94 -13.35
C ALA A 293 -3.62 5.20 -14.20
N PRO A 294 -4.24 5.39 -15.37
CA PRO A 294 -4.06 6.61 -16.16
C PRO A 294 -4.52 7.85 -15.40
N GLY A 295 -3.71 8.91 -15.40
CA GLY A 295 -4.03 10.19 -14.75
C GLY A 295 -4.10 10.15 -13.21
N LEU A 296 -3.63 9.08 -12.56
CA LEU A 296 -3.68 8.97 -11.10
C LEU A 296 -2.92 10.09 -10.39
N ILE A 297 -1.74 10.46 -10.88
CA ILE A 297 -0.91 11.50 -10.25
C ILE A 297 -1.63 12.85 -10.27
N GLU A 298 -2.30 13.19 -11.36
CA GLU A 298 -3.10 14.42 -11.49
C GLU A 298 -4.28 14.42 -10.53
N ARG A 299 -5.00 13.29 -10.41
CA ARG A 299 -6.10 13.15 -9.45
C ARG A 299 -5.63 13.24 -8.00
N LEU A 300 -4.47 12.64 -7.68
CA LEU A 300 -3.84 12.78 -6.36
C LEU A 300 -3.45 14.23 -6.08
N ARG A 301 -2.89 14.97 -7.06
CA ARG A 301 -2.56 16.39 -6.91
C ARG A 301 -3.80 17.24 -6.64
N ALA A 302 -4.92 16.94 -7.29
CA ALA A 302 -6.19 17.60 -6.99
C ALA A 302 -6.64 17.35 -5.54
N GLY A 303 -6.52 16.10 -5.05
CA GLY A 303 -6.79 15.76 -3.66
C GLY A 303 -5.84 16.46 -2.67
N ILE A 304 -4.55 16.57 -3.01
CA ILE A 304 -3.56 17.31 -2.21
C ILE A 304 -3.94 18.79 -2.12
N ALA A 305 -4.29 19.43 -3.24
CA ALA A 305 -4.72 20.83 -3.25
C ALA A 305 -5.99 21.05 -2.39
N ALA A 306 -6.96 20.13 -2.46
CA ALA A 306 -8.16 20.17 -1.60
C ALA A 306 -7.79 20.02 -0.12
N SER A 307 -6.84 19.14 0.22
CA SER A 307 -6.36 18.96 1.60
C SER A 307 -5.65 20.21 2.13
N ASP A 308 -4.80 20.85 1.31
CA ASP A 308 -4.07 22.06 1.69
C ASP A 308 -5.04 23.22 1.98
N ALA A 309 -6.06 23.37 1.14
CA ALA A 309 -7.09 24.38 1.34
C ALA A 309 -7.96 24.09 2.59
N LEU A 310 -8.30 22.82 2.87
CA LEU A 310 -8.99 22.45 4.11
C LEU A 310 -8.14 22.78 5.33
N VAL A 311 -6.86 22.38 5.34
CA VAL A 311 -5.94 22.65 6.47
C VAL A 311 -5.86 24.16 6.74
N ALA A 312 -5.70 24.98 5.68
CA ALA A 312 -5.70 26.44 5.81
C ALA A 312 -7.02 26.99 6.39
N ALA A 313 -8.16 26.45 5.95
CA ALA A 313 -9.46 26.87 6.45
C ALA A 313 -9.72 26.47 7.91
N LEU A 314 -9.24 25.30 8.34
CA LEU A 314 -9.36 24.83 9.73
C LEU A 314 -8.43 25.58 10.69
N ALA A 315 -7.26 26.03 10.23
CA ALA A 315 -6.31 26.82 11.03
C ALA A 315 -6.87 28.16 11.53
N ALA A 316 -7.98 28.66 10.96
CA ALA A 316 -8.69 29.84 11.43
C ALA A 316 -9.53 29.62 12.70
N SER A 317 -9.55 28.39 13.27
CA SER A 317 -10.36 28.04 14.44
C SER A 317 -9.53 27.24 15.43
N ASP A 318 -9.52 27.68 16.70
CA ASP A 318 -8.84 26.98 17.81
C ASP A 318 -9.41 25.59 18.11
N ALA A 319 -10.55 25.24 17.52
CA ALA A 319 -11.15 23.90 17.65
C ALA A 319 -10.33 22.82 16.92
N PHE A 320 -9.50 23.20 15.97
CA PHE A 320 -8.76 22.25 15.13
C PHE A 320 -7.26 22.47 15.21
N ALA A 321 -6.50 21.39 15.33
CA ALA A 321 -5.07 21.38 15.12
C ALA A 321 -4.72 20.31 14.09
N VAL A 322 -4.02 20.69 13.03
CA VAL A 322 -3.56 19.77 11.98
C VAL A 322 -2.04 19.74 11.95
N GLU A 323 -1.48 18.57 12.16
CA GLU A 323 -0.05 18.34 12.11
C GLU A 323 0.32 17.56 10.83
N ARG A 324 1.38 18.02 10.15
CA ARG A 324 1.98 17.32 9.01
C ARG A 324 3.19 16.52 9.47
N VAL A 325 3.38 15.36 8.87
CA VAL A 325 4.59 14.57 9.09
C VAL A 325 5.77 15.27 8.42
N PRO A 326 6.90 15.53 9.12
CA PRO A 326 8.10 16.08 8.48
C PRO A 326 8.58 15.20 7.33
N ASN A 327 8.83 15.80 6.17
CA ASN A 327 9.14 15.08 4.91
C ASN A 327 8.11 13.97 4.59
N GLY A 328 6.85 14.19 4.98
CA GLY A 328 5.76 13.22 4.82
C GLY A 328 4.99 13.41 3.52
N THR A 329 4.06 12.49 3.27
CA THR A 329 3.15 12.50 2.14
C THR A 329 1.69 12.60 2.59
N SER A 330 0.88 11.58 2.34
CA SER A 330 -0.57 11.59 2.44
C SER A 330 -1.14 11.54 3.87
N LYS A 331 -0.32 11.50 4.92
CA LYS A 331 -0.84 11.41 6.28
C LYS A 331 -0.84 12.76 6.99
N LEU A 332 -1.98 13.10 7.58
CA LEU A 332 -2.21 14.28 8.41
C LEU A 332 -2.78 13.84 9.75
N LYS A 333 -2.30 14.42 10.84
CA LYS A 333 -2.88 14.21 12.17
C LYS A 333 -3.82 15.36 12.49
N LEU A 334 -5.11 15.07 12.64
CA LEU A 334 -6.15 16.03 13.02
C LEU A 334 -6.54 15.81 14.47
N SER A 335 -6.34 16.82 15.30
CA SER A 335 -6.89 16.91 16.65
C SER A 335 -8.05 17.88 16.67
N VAL A 336 -9.16 17.51 17.34
CA VAL A 336 -10.37 18.32 17.44
C VAL A 336 -10.68 18.57 18.93
N ARG A 337 -10.80 19.83 19.34
CA ARG A 337 -11.13 20.21 20.71
C ARG A 337 -12.64 20.31 20.90
N GLY A 338 -13.12 19.93 22.08
CA GLY A 338 -14.56 20.03 22.39
C GLY A 338 -15.44 19.09 21.57
N VAL A 339 -14.92 17.92 21.19
CA VAL A 339 -15.59 16.95 20.32
C VAL A 339 -16.85 16.43 21.00
N ALA A 340 -18.00 16.59 20.36
CA ALA A 340 -19.18 15.82 20.70
C ALA A 340 -18.91 14.32 20.47
N ALA A 341 -19.48 13.46 21.31
CA ALA A 341 -19.24 12.01 21.29
C ALA A 341 -19.45 11.33 19.93
N ASP A 342 -20.12 11.99 18.98
CA ASP A 342 -20.44 11.48 17.64
C ASP A 342 -19.89 12.36 16.50
N TYR A 343 -18.74 13.00 16.67
CA TYR A 343 -18.16 13.87 15.63
C TYR A 343 -17.97 13.14 14.30
N ARG A 344 -17.44 11.92 14.34
CA ARG A 344 -17.23 11.07 13.16
C ARG A 344 -18.55 10.74 12.44
N GLY A 345 -19.60 10.32 13.18
CA GLY A 345 -20.92 10.04 12.62
C GLY A 345 -21.56 11.27 11.99
N ARG A 346 -21.38 12.45 12.59
CA ARG A 346 -21.86 13.73 12.02
C ARG A 346 -21.16 14.10 10.71
N LEU A 347 -19.88 13.80 10.57
CA LEU A 347 -19.18 13.94 9.28
C LEU A 347 -19.62 12.88 8.29
N GLY A 348 -19.81 11.63 8.72
CA GLY A 348 -20.35 10.55 7.89
C GLY A 348 -21.70 10.90 7.27
N SER A 349 -22.62 11.51 8.06
CA SER A 349 -23.93 11.97 7.55
C SER A 349 -23.82 13.10 6.51
N ARG A 350 -22.64 13.74 6.39
CA ARG A 350 -22.32 14.76 5.38
C ARG A 350 -21.47 14.24 4.24
N GLY A 351 -21.32 12.90 4.14
CA GLY A 351 -20.53 12.26 3.07
C GLY A 351 -19.01 12.35 3.26
N ILE A 352 -18.53 12.48 4.52
CA ILE A 352 -17.10 12.49 4.83
C ILE A 352 -16.79 11.36 5.82
N GLU A 353 -15.97 10.41 5.39
CA GLU A 353 -15.60 9.24 6.19
C GLU A 353 -14.22 9.44 6.82
N LEU A 354 -14.20 9.53 8.15
CA LEU A 354 -12.98 9.60 8.95
C LEU A 354 -12.54 8.19 9.42
N PRO A 355 -11.22 7.96 9.64
CA PRO A 355 -10.72 6.78 10.34
C PRO A 355 -11.24 6.74 11.79
N GLU A 356 -11.03 5.60 12.47
CA GLU A 356 -11.17 5.57 13.94
C GLU A 356 -10.12 6.48 14.58
N PRO A 357 -10.46 7.16 15.67
CA PRO A 357 -9.49 7.96 16.40
C PRO A 357 -8.42 7.07 17.04
N GLY A 358 -7.20 7.58 17.10
CA GLY A 358 -6.13 6.95 17.87
C GLY A 358 -6.39 7.00 19.38
N VAL A 359 -5.50 6.39 20.16
CA VAL A 359 -5.58 6.36 21.63
C VAL A 359 -5.50 7.75 22.25
N ASP A 360 -4.95 8.73 21.55
CA ASP A 360 -4.88 10.14 21.89
C ASP A 360 -6.10 10.96 21.44
N GLY A 361 -7.10 10.31 20.86
CA GLY A 361 -8.31 10.93 20.32
C GLY A 361 -8.12 11.66 18.99
N ALA A 362 -6.92 11.68 18.42
CA ALA A 362 -6.66 12.32 17.13
C ALA A 362 -6.96 11.39 15.96
N PHE A 363 -7.27 11.97 14.79
CA PHE A 363 -7.53 11.24 13.56
C PHE A 363 -6.32 11.28 12.64
N TRP A 364 -5.82 10.12 12.20
CA TRP A 364 -4.81 10.03 11.17
C TRP A 364 -5.44 9.96 9.78
N LEU A 365 -5.69 11.14 9.21
CA LEU A 365 -6.29 11.28 7.89
C LEU A 365 -5.35 10.81 6.78
N THR A 366 -5.92 10.25 5.72
CA THR A 366 -5.19 9.87 4.51
C THR A 366 -5.67 10.73 3.35
N VAL A 367 -4.80 11.56 2.81
CA VAL A 367 -5.09 12.35 1.60
C VAL A 367 -5.03 11.44 0.38
N ASN A 368 -6.10 11.47 -0.42
CA ASN A 368 -6.23 10.73 -1.67
C ASN A 368 -7.11 11.51 -2.66
N GLU A 369 -7.34 10.94 -3.84
CA GLU A 369 -8.10 11.59 -4.90
C GLU A 369 -9.56 11.93 -4.54
N THR A 370 -10.16 11.25 -3.54
CA THR A 370 -11.56 11.50 -3.14
C THR A 370 -11.77 12.86 -2.48
N TRP A 371 -10.71 13.48 -1.95
CA TRP A 371 -10.80 14.80 -1.33
C TRP A 371 -11.25 15.88 -2.30
N ALA A 372 -10.99 15.71 -3.60
CA ALA A 372 -11.45 16.62 -4.65
C ALA A 372 -12.94 16.48 -5.02
N ARG A 373 -13.68 15.55 -4.38
CA ARG A 373 -15.12 15.35 -4.62
C ARG A 373 -16.00 16.45 -4.01
N MET A 374 -15.48 17.18 -3.04
CA MET A 374 -16.12 18.34 -2.41
C MET A 374 -15.24 19.57 -2.59
N SER A 375 -15.85 20.73 -2.70
CA SER A 375 -15.09 21.99 -2.68
C SER A 375 -14.44 22.21 -1.30
N PRO A 376 -13.33 22.93 -1.21
CA PRO A 376 -12.69 23.22 0.08
C PRO A 376 -13.61 23.94 1.07
N SER A 377 -14.52 24.78 0.59
CA SER A 377 -15.52 25.48 1.42
C SER A 377 -16.56 24.53 2.01
N GLU A 378 -17.06 23.57 1.22
CA GLU A 378 -17.99 22.53 1.69
C GLU A 378 -17.32 21.62 2.73
N LEU A 379 -16.07 21.17 2.45
CA LEU A 379 -15.29 20.38 3.41
C LEU A 379 -15.13 21.14 4.74
N ALA A 380 -14.63 22.38 4.71
CA ALA A 380 -14.41 23.18 5.93
C ALA A 380 -15.73 23.48 6.65
N GLY A 381 -16.81 23.73 5.91
CA GLY A 381 -18.16 23.91 6.47
C GLY A 381 -18.65 22.67 7.18
N ALA A 382 -18.49 21.49 6.59
CA ALA A 382 -18.86 20.22 7.19
C ALA A 382 -18.10 19.93 8.50
N PHE A 383 -16.77 20.16 8.51
CA PHE A 383 -15.94 19.98 9.71
C PHE A 383 -16.37 20.89 10.87
N ARG A 384 -16.67 22.17 10.59
CA ARG A 384 -17.16 23.12 11.60
C ARG A 384 -18.58 22.77 12.08
N ALA A 385 -19.49 22.44 11.16
CA ALA A 385 -20.86 22.07 11.50
C ALA A 385 -20.98 20.76 12.29
N ALA A 386 -19.95 19.90 12.25
CA ALA A 386 -19.90 18.68 13.03
C ALA A 386 -19.52 18.90 14.51
N LEU A 387 -18.97 20.07 14.87
CA LEU A 387 -18.64 20.38 16.27
C LEU A 387 -19.88 20.47 17.18
N GLY A 388 -21.03 20.89 16.66
CA GLY A 388 -22.29 21.00 17.40
C GLY A 388 -22.86 22.37 17.40
#